data_b519adcc1801385f8d1e8d2b373501b9
#
_entry.id   b519adcc1801385f8d1e8d2b373501b9
#
_cell.length_a   1.000
_cell.length_b   1.000
_cell.length_c   1.000
_cell.angle_alpha   90.00
_cell.angle_beta   90.00
_cell.angle_gamma   90.00
#
_symmetry.space_group_name_H-M   'P 1'
#
loop_
_entity.id
_entity.type
_entity.pdbx_description
1 polymer ?
#
loop_
_entity_poly.entity_id
_entity_poly.type
_entity_poly.pdbx_seq_one_letter_code
_entity_poly.pdbx_strand_id
1 'polypeptide(L)'
;GQFGGFCNYGIFGIWGKDPETGKKKYKKVDAVSEVAAVEKAAALGCVDPQSVEVIPFLPPSEKQQRYAADLGVRLPEGCTVVDATALLSRAENGSDHDPDPGLVEYAQSCGVCFSTLAGEGGLLDCMVCQLPIREKAILFAHAVAASAAGSGLEDPRKTPQYLKFCQFADQVAVDPALAKSVEGRDRYDFQKPNTRSKAYKAALACL
;
A
#
# COMPACT_ATOMS: atom_id res chain seq x y z
N GLY A 1 11.86 -10.90 11.13
CA GLY A 1 12.34 -10.82 9.76
C GLY A 1 11.37 -10.01 8.96
N GLN A 2 11.82 -8.90 8.44
CA GLN A 2 11.02 -8.03 7.62
C GLN A 2 10.51 -8.82 6.40
N PHE A 3 9.22 -9.04 6.32
CA PHE A 3 8.57 -9.41 5.07
C PHE A 3 8.49 -8.13 4.21
N GLY A 4 9.63 -7.69 3.70
CA GLY A 4 9.72 -6.56 2.81
C GLY A 4 9.10 -6.92 1.47
N GLY A 5 7.87 -6.52 1.23
CA GLY A 5 7.20 -6.82 -0.02
C GLY A 5 5.89 -6.08 -0.24
N PHE A 6 5.30 -5.51 0.79
CA PHE A 6 3.98 -4.87 0.66
C PHE A 6 3.98 -3.57 -0.15
N CYS A 7 5.13 -2.91 -0.29
CA CYS A 7 5.23 -1.64 -1.01
C CYS A 7 5.32 -1.80 -2.54
N ASN A 8 5.77 -2.95 -3.03
CA ASN A 8 5.95 -3.24 -4.45
C ASN A 8 5.10 -4.46 -4.80
N TYR A 9 3.87 -4.22 -5.22
CA TYR A 9 2.86 -5.27 -5.28
C TYR A 9 2.67 -5.92 -6.65
N GLY A 10 3.35 -5.46 -7.67
CA GLY A 10 3.33 -6.07 -9.01
C GLY A 10 4.72 -6.47 -9.46
N ILE A 11 4.80 -7.50 -10.28
CA ILE A 11 6.02 -7.84 -11.02
C ILE A 11 5.73 -7.58 -12.49
N PHE A 12 6.62 -6.81 -13.12
CA PHE A 12 6.45 -6.40 -14.52
C PHE A 12 7.69 -6.76 -15.33
N GLY A 13 7.45 -7.31 -16.52
CA GLY A 13 8.45 -7.52 -17.55
C GLY A 13 8.37 -6.39 -18.57
N ILE A 14 9.48 -5.69 -18.80
CA ILE A 14 9.51 -4.54 -19.69
C ILE A 14 10.53 -4.79 -20.79
N TRP A 15 10.06 -4.79 -22.02
CA TRP A 15 10.86 -4.77 -23.22
C TRP A 15 11.07 -3.33 -23.67
N GLY A 16 12.28 -2.92 -23.81
CA GLY A 16 12.66 -1.59 -24.29
C GLY A 16 13.97 -1.66 -25.05
N LYS A 17 14.71 -0.57 -25.02
CA LYS A 17 16.02 -0.44 -25.66
C LYS A 17 17.10 -0.07 -24.63
N ASP A 18 18.29 -0.52 -24.89
CA ASP A 18 19.49 -0.06 -24.22
C ASP A 18 19.82 1.36 -24.74
N PRO A 19 20.01 2.38 -23.88
CA PRO A 19 20.20 3.76 -24.32
C PRO A 19 21.51 3.99 -25.05
N GLU A 20 22.54 3.15 -24.83
CA GLU A 20 23.86 3.32 -25.45
C GLU A 20 23.96 2.59 -26.81
N THR A 21 23.39 1.39 -26.87
CA THR A 21 23.55 0.52 -28.05
C THR A 21 22.32 0.47 -28.96
N GLY A 22 21.16 0.96 -28.50
CA GLY A 22 19.88 0.86 -29.20
C GLY A 22 19.33 -0.57 -29.31
N LYS A 23 20.03 -1.57 -28.77
CA LYS A 23 19.60 -2.97 -28.84
C LYS A 23 18.41 -3.25 -27.91
N LYS A 24 17.60 -4.24 -28.29
CA LYS A 24 16.51 -4.72 -27.42
C LYS A 24 17.03 -5.14 -26.06
N LYS A 25 16.34 -4.69 -25.01
CA LYS A 25 16.66 -4.97 -23.62
C LYS A 25 15.40 -5.34 -22.86
N TYR A 26 15.51 -6.34 -22.01
CA TYR A 26 14.45 -6.78 -21.12
C TYR A 26 14.82 -6.48 -19.67
N LYS A 27 13.87 -5.97 -18.90
CA LYS A 27 14.00 -5.83 -17.46
C LYS A 27 12.76 -6.37 -16.75
N LYS A 28 13.01 -7.18 -15.73
CA LYS A 28 12.00 -7.59 -14.77
C LYS A 28 12.13 -6.70 -13.53
N VAL A 29 11.06 -6.03 -13.15
CA VAL A 29 11.01 -5.10 -12.01
C VAL A 29 9.76 -5.34 -11.19
N ASP A 30 9.87 -5.08 -9.88
CA ASP A 30 8.74 -4.99 -8.97
C ASP A 30 8.33 -3.52 -8.82
N ALA A 31 7.05 -3.25 -8.89
CA ALA A 31 6.50 -1.90 -8.78
C ALA A 31 5.03 -1.91 -8.34
N VAL A 32 4.53 -0.75 -7.94
CA VAL A 32 3.13 -0.56 -7.53
C VAL A 32 2.18 -0.38 -8.73
N SER A 33 2.71 -0.04 -9.91
CA SER A 33 1.94 0.15 -11.15
C SER A 33 2.81 -0.04 -12.38
N GLU A 34 2.19 -0.18 -13.55
CA GLU A 34 2.90 -0.22 -14.84
C GLU A 34 3.73 1.04 -15.07
N VAL A 35 3.20 2.22 -14.73
CA VAL A 35 3.93 3.49 -14.87
C VAL A 35 5.19 3.49 -14.03
N ALA A 36 5.08 3.16 -12.74
CA ALA A 36 6.23 3.06 -11.84
C ALA A 36 7.23 1.97 -12.29
N ALA A 37 6.74 0.88 -12.90
CA ALA A 37 7.59 -0.16 -13.44
C ALA A 37 8.41 0.33 -14.65
N VAL A 38 7.80 1.09 -15.54
CA VAL A 38 8.48 1.71 -16.69
C VAL A 38 9.55 2.70 -16.22
N GLU A 39 9.25 3.56 -15.27
CA GLU A 39 10.21 4.51 -14.68
C GLU A 39 11.39 3.78 -14.04
N LYS A 40 11.11 2.73 -13.28
CA LYS A 40 12.16 1.91 -12.64
C LYS A 40 13.01 1.17 -13.66
N ALA A 41 12.41 0.64 -14.73
CA ALA A 41 13.14 0.00 -15.82
C ALA A 41 14.03 1.00 -16.58
N ALA A 42 13.55 2.21 -16.80
CA ALA A 42 14.32 3.30 -17.43
C ALA A 42 15.54 3.67 -16.59
N ALA A 43 15.39 3.80 -15.27
CA ALA A 43 16.50 4.02 -14.34
C ALA A 43 17.55 2.87 -14.37
N LEU A 44 17.11 1.65 -14.72
CA LEU A 44 17.99 0.48 -14.92
C LEU A 44 18.51 0.35 -16.36
N GLY A 45 18.38 1.40 -17.16
CA GLY A 45 18.88 1.46 -18.54
C GLY A 45 18.02 0.64 -19.52
N CYS A 46 16.73 0.53 -19.31
CA CYS A 46 15.78 -0.01 -20.29
C CYS A 46 14.81 1.12 -20.65
N VAL A 47 15.12 1.85 -21.72
CA VAL A 47 14.37 3.02 -22.19
C VAL A 47 13.49 2.66 -23.41
N ASP A 48 12.64 3.61 -23.81
CA ASP A 48 11.76 3.46 -24.99
C ASP A 48 10.93 2.15 -24.92
N PRO A 49 10.01 2.03 -23.92
CA PRO A 49 9.27 0.79 -23.66
C PRO A 49 8.41 0.40 -24.87
N GLN A 50 8.60 -0.80 -25.36
CA GLN A 50 7.87 -1.38 -26.51
C GLN A 50 6.71 -2.25 -26.04
N SER A 51 6.85 -2.91 -24.90
CA SER A 51 5.80 -3.68 -24.25
C SER A 51 6.03 -3.76 -22.75
N VAL A 52 4.92 -3.84 -22.03
CA VAL A 52 4.87 -4.09 -20.58
C VAL A 52 3.97 -5.30 -20.37
N GLU A 53 4.46 -6.29 -19.65
CA GLU A 53 3.69 -7.47 -19.28
C GLU A 53 3.62 -7.60 -17.75
N VAL A 54 2.46 -7.96 -17.23
CA VAL A 54 2.30 -8.31 -15.81
C VAL A 54 2.71 -9.76 -15.64
N ILE A 55 3.69 -9.99 -14.77
CA ILE A 55 4.19 -11.34 -14.47
C ILE A 55 3.39 -11.89 -13.28
N PRO A 56 2.73 -13.05 -13.41
CA PRO A 56 2.02 -13.66 -12.30
C PRO A 56 2.93 -13.93 -11.12
N PHE A 57 2.40 -13.79 -9.91
CA PHE A 57 3.12 -14.18 -8.70
C PHE A 57 3.36 -15.68 -8.64
N LEU A 58 4.51 -16.05 -8.13
CA LEU A 58 4.86 -17.45 -7.90
C LEU A 58 4.04 -18.04 -6.74
N PRO A 59 3.91 -19.38 -6.66
CA PRO A 59 3.42 -20.05 -5.47
C PRO A 59 4.23 -19.70 -4.23
N PRO A 60 3.71 -19.96 -3.01
CA PRO A 60 4.45 -19.75 -1.78
C PRO A 60 5.79 -20.48 -1.77
N SER A 61 6.84 -19.79 -1.32
CA SER A 61 8.16 -20.37 -1.17
C SER A 61 8.15 -21.49 -0.12
N GLU A 62 9.08 -22.42 -0.19
CA GLU A 62 9.24 -23.46 0.84
C GLU A 62 9.39 -22.89 2.26
N LYS A 63 10.06 -21.74 2.38
CA LYS A 63 10.21 -21.03 3.66
C LYS A 63 8.86 -20.57 4.20
N GLN A 64 8.01 -20.00 3.35
CA GLN A 64 6.67 -19.58 3.74
C GLN A 64 5.78 -20.77 4.09
N GLN A 65 5.88 -21.87 3.34
CA GLN A 65 5.11 -23.10 3.61
C GLN A 65 5.49 -23.70 4.96
N ARG A 66 6.80 -23.79 5.29
CA ARG A 66 7.27 -24.25 6.60
C ARG A 66 6.78 -23.33 7.71
N TYR A 67 6.94 -22.03 7.53
CA TYR A 67 6.52 -21.06 8.54
C TYR A 67 5.01 -21.07 8.77
N ALA A 68 4.23 -21.25 7.70
CA ALA A 68 2.79 -21.45 7.81
C ALA A 68 2.45 -22.69 8.65
N ALA A 69 3.14 -23.81 8.42
CA ALA A 69 2.97 -25.02 9.20
C ALA A 69 3.32 -24.81 10.69
N ASP A 70 4.44 -24.11 10.97
CA ASP A 70 4.86 -23.79 12.35
C ASP A 70 3.83 -22.92 13.08
N LEU A 71 3.16 -22.00 12.37
CA LEU A 71 2.09 -21.14 12.91
C LEU A 71 0.70 -21.80 12.90
N GLY A 72 0.56 -23.01 12.35
CA GLY A 72 -0.74 -23.66 12.16
C GLY A 72 -1.63 -22.96 11.12
N VAL A 73 -1.05 -22.19 10.21
CA VAL A 73 -1.76 -21.47 9.14
C VAL A 73 -1.93 -22.38 7.94
N ARG A 74 -3.17 -22.59 7.51
CA ARG A 74 -3.47 -23.31 6.27
C ARG A 74 -3.38 -22.36 5.07
N LEU A 75 -2.46 -22.64 4.16
CA LEU A 75 -2.38 -21.93 2.88
C LEU A 75 -3.42 -22.55 1.92
N PRO A 76 -4.31 -21.73 1.33
CA PRO A 76 -5.27 -22.21 0.31
C PRO A 76 -4.58 -22.76 -0.93
N GLU A 77 -5.26 -23.68 -1.62
CA GLU A 77 -4.80 -24.16 -2.93
C GLU A 77 -4.77 -22.98 -3.93
N GLY A 78 -3.70 -22.90 -4.71
CA GLY A 78 -3.53 -21.83 -5.68
C GLY A 78 -3.13 -20.48 -5.11
N CYS A 79 -2.91 -20.36 -3.77
CA CYS A 79 -2.42 -19.10 -3.21
C CYS A 79 -1.00 -18.76 -3.72
N THR A 80 -0.73 -17.48 -3.82
CA THR A 80 0.55 -16.95 -4.27
C THR A 80 1.47 -16.65 -3.09
N VAL A 81 2.72 -16.32 -3.39
CA VAL A 81 3.70 -15.82 -2.40
C VAL A 81 3.17 -14.59 -1.65
N VAL A 82 2.35 -13.77 -2.30
CA VAL A 82 1.76 -12.56 -1.72
C VAL A 82 0.62 -12.91 -0.77
N ASP A 83 -0.25 -13.83 -1.17
CA ASP A 83 -1.33 -14.33 -0.34
C ASP A 83 -0.79 -15.02 0.92
N ALA A 84 0.25 -15.84 0.76
CA ALA A 84 0.92 -16.46 1.88
C ALA A 84 1.51 -15.42 2.85
N THR A 85 2.13 -14.35 2.32
CA THR A 85 2.64 -13.25 3.15
C THR A 85 1.52 -12.58 3.93
N ALA A 86 0.39 -12.31 3.29
CA ALA A 86 -0.78 -11.70 3.95
C ALA A 86 -1.31 -12.57 5.09
N LEU A 87 -1.48 -13.87 4.85
CA LEU A 87 -1.95 -14.81 5.87
C LEU A 87 -0.97 -14.97 7.04
N LEU A 88 0.33 -15.05 6.76
CA LEU A 88 1.37 -15.14 7.78
C LEU A 88 1.43 -13.87 8.63
N SER A 89 1.39 -12.69 8.00
CA SER A 89 1.33 -11.41 8.72
C SER A 89 0.10 -11.32 9.62
N ARG A 90 -1.05 -11.79 9.14
CA ARG A 90 -2.28 -11.84 9.92
C ARG A 90 -2.17 -12.76 11.14
N ALA A 91 -1.56 -13.93 10.97
CA ALA A 91 -1.36 -14.87 12.05
C ALA A 91 -0.38 -14.39 13.12
N GLU A 92 0.69 -13.70 12.70
CA GLU A 92 1.66 -13.07 13.60
C GLU A 92 1.03 -11.95 14.44
N ASN A 93 0.08 -11.22 13.86
CA ASN A 93 -0.61 -10.10 14.50
C ASN A 93 -2.00 -10.53 15.04
N GLY A 94 -2.10 -11.57 15.80
CA GLY A 94 -3.31 -12.26 16.25
C GLY A 94 -4.57 -11.45 16.60
N SER A 95 -4.54 -10.13 16.49
CA SER A 95 -5.68 -9.19 16.55
C SER A 95 -6.04 -8.57 15.19
N ASP A 96 -5.42 -9.01 14.10
CA ASP A 96 -5.66 -8.47 12.76
C ASP A 96 -6.99 -9.06 12.22
N HIS A 97 -8.02 -8.25 12.24
CA HIS A 97 -9.38 -8.60 11.81
C HIS A 97 -9.58 -8.34 10.31
N ASP A 98 -10.72 -8.75 9.79
CA ASP A 98 -11.10 -8.44 8.42
C ASP A 98 -11.25 -6.91 8.25
N PRO A 99 -10.74 -6.34 7.16
CA PRO A 99 -10.89 -4.92 6.90
C PRO A 99 -12.37 -4.58 6.62
N ASP A 100 -12.76 -3.34 6.95
CA ASP A 100 -14.07 -2.83 6.57
C ASP A 100 -14.27 -2.89 5.05
N PRO A 101 -15.43 -3.36 4.55
CA PRO A 101 -15.68 -3.45 3.12
C PRO A 101 -15.57 -2.10 2.39
N GLY A 102 -15.94 -0.99 3.05
CA GLY A 102 -15.79 0.35 2.49
C GLY A 102 -14.33 0.76 2.36
N LEU A 103 -13.47 0.39 3.34
CA LEU A 103 -12.03 0.62 3.24
C LEU A 103 -11.40 -0.17 2.09
N VAL A 104 -11.84 -1.43 1.88
CA VAL A 104 -11.44 -2.25 0.74
C VAL A 104 -11.83 -1.59 -0.58
N GLU A 105 -13.08 -1.13 -0.69
CA GLU A 105 -13.58 -0.42 -1.87
C GLU A 105 -12.79 0.86 -2.17
N TYR A 106 -12.46 1.63 -1.13
CA TYR A 106 -11.64 2.82 -1.26
C TYR A 106 -10.23 2.48 -1.78
N ALA A 107 -9.57 1.49 -1.19
CA ALA A 107 -8.26 1.04 -1.63
C ALA A 107 -8.24 0.60 -3.10
N GLN A 108 -9.23 -0.21 -3.51
CA GLN A 108 -9.39 -0.65 -4.89
C GLN A 108 -9.61 0.52 -5.84
N SER A 109 -10.45 1.49 -5.46
CA SER A 109 -10.72 2.68 -6.29
C SER A 109 -9.51 3.59 -6.46
N CYS A 110 -8.57 3.56 -5.51
CA CYS A 110 -7.28 4.27 -5.59
C CYS A 110 -6.19 3.45 -6.32
N GLY A 111 -6.52 2.27 -6.85
CA GLY A 111 -5.58 1.42 -7.57
C GLY A 111 -4.56 0.71 -6.66
N VAL A 112 -4.82 0.62 -5.36
CA VAL A 112 -3.97 -0.13 -4.44
C VAL A 112 -4.08 -1.63 -4.74
N CYS A 113 -2.92 -2.28 -4.91
CA CYS A 113 -2.83 -3.72 -5.08
C CYS A 113 -2.59 -4.38 -3.72
N PHE A 114 -3.38 -5.37 -3.39
CA PHE A 114 -3.27 -6.12 -2.13
C PHE A 114 -3.90 -7.52 -2.26
N SER A 115 -3.54 -8.43 -1.37
CA SER A 115 -4.18 -9.75 -1.28
C SER A 115 -5.58 -9.61 -0.66
N THR A 116 -6.57 -10.27 -1.24
CA THR A 116 -7.92 -10.39 -0.66
C THR A 116 -7.94 -11.16 0.66
N LEU A 117 -6.83 -11.83 0.99
CA LEU A 117 -6.65 -12.58 2.24
C LEU A 117 -5.99 -11.73 3.33
N ALA A 118 -5.64 -10.47 3.03
CA ALA A 118 -5.05 -9.56 4.01
C ALA A 118 -6.08 -9.17 5.07
N GLY A 119 -5.62 -9.07 6.33
CA GLY A 119 -6.36 -8.39 7.37
C GLY A 119 -6.27 -6.87 7.21
N GLU A 120 -6.92 -6.10 8.09
CA GLU A 120 -6.91 -4.64 8.05
C GLU A 120 -5.48 -4.08 8.11
N GLY A 121 -4.62 -4.63 8.98
CA GLY A 121 -3.24 -4.20 9.09
C GLY A 121 -2.46 -4.41 7.80
N GLY A 122 -2.63 -5.56 7.13
CA GLY A 122 -2.00 -5.84 5.85
C GLY A 122 -2.50 -4.94 4.72
N LEU A 123 -3.80 -4.65 4.68
CA LEU A 123 -4.39 -3.69 3.75
C LEU A 123 -3.83 -2.28 3.96
N LEU A 124 -3.76 -1.84 5.23
CA LEU A 124 -3.20 -0.53 5.56
C LEU A 124 -1.72 -0.41 5.19
N ASP A 125 -0.92 -1.46 5.37
CA ASP A 125 0.48 -1.47 4.90
C ASP A 125 0.56 -1.23 3.39
N CYS A 126 -0.29 -1.90 2.60
CA CYS A 126 -0.36 -1.68 1.15
C CYS A 126 -0.81 -0.25 0.81
N MET A 127 -1.83 0.26 1.48
CA MET A 127 -2.33 1.61 1.26
C MET A 127 -1.28 2.68 1.60
N VAL A 128 -0.64 2.56 2.76
CA VAL A 128 0.41 3.51 3.21
C VAL A 128 1.56 3.58 2.21
N CYS A 129 1.93 2.46 1.62
CA CYS A 129 3.04 2.40 0.65
C CYS A 129 2.65 2.86 -0.75
N GLN A 130 1.42 2.62 -1.18
CA GLN A 130 1.02 2.79 -2.59
C GLN A 130 0.18 4.03 -2.84
N LEU A 131 -0.53 4.56 -1.84
CA LEU A 131 -1.36 5.75 -2.03
C LEU A 131 -0.50 6.97 -2.38
N PRO A 132 -0.90 7.75 -3.40
CA PRO A 132 -0.37 9.07 -3.60
C PRO A 132 -0.57 9.94 -2.35
N ILE A 133 0.25 10.97 -2.18
CA ILE A 133 0.27 11.79 -0.96
C ILE A 133 -1.10 12.41 -0.64
N ARG A 134 -1.88 12.78 -1.66
CA ARG A 134 -3.22 13.35 -1.47
C ARG A 134 -4.18 12.34 -0.82
N GLU A 135 -4.29 11.15 -1.40
CA GLU A 135 -5.15 10.07 -0.92
C GLU A 135 -4.70 9.54 0.44
N LYS A 136 -3.38 9.51 0.66
CA LYS A 136 -2.79 9.18 1.96
C LYS A 136 -3.16 10.22 3.02
N ALA A 137 -3.15 11.51 2.67
CA ALA A 137 -3.56 12.59 3.56
C ALA A 137 -5.05 12.51 3.90
N ILE A 138 -5.92 12.25 2.92
CA ILE A 138 -7.36 12.05 3.12
C ILE A 138 -7.60 10.89 4.09
N LEU A 139 -6.97 9.74 3.86
CA LEU A 139 -7.09 8.58 4.74
C LEU A 139 -6.58 8.88 6.15
N PHE A 140 -5.47 9.64 6.28
CA PHE A 140 -4.93 10.01 7.58
C PHE A 140 -5.88 10.94 8.36
N ALA A 141 -6.47 11.95 7.70
CA ALA A 141 -7.46 12.82 8.34
C ALA A 141 -8.70 12.03 8.79
N HIS A 142 -9.15 11.07 7.96
CA HIS A 142 -10.20 10.14 8.36
C HIS A 142 -9.79 9.31 9.58
N ALA A 143 -8.57 8.79 9.63
CA ALA A 143 -8.07 8.03 10.78
C ALA A 143 -8.06 8.86 12.07
N VAL A 144 -7.71 10.15 11.98
CA VAL A 144 -7.79 11.08 13.13
C VAL A 144 -9.23 11.27 13.59
N ALA A 145 -10.18 11.46 12.66
CA ALA A 145 -11.60 11.60 12.98
C ALA A 145 -12.19 10.31 13.57
N ALA A 146 -11.91 9.17 12.98
CA ALA A 146 -12.34 7.85 13.43
C ALA A 146 -11.83 7.55 14.84
N SER A 147 -10.55 7.82 15.09
CA SER A 147 -9.94 7.66 16.42
C SER A 147 -10.60 8.54 17.47
N ALA A 148 -10.93 9.79 17.14
CA ALA A 148 -11.63 10.70 18.05
C ALA A 148 -13.09 10.24 18.33
N ALA A 149 -13.73 9.63 17.36
CA ALA A 149 -15.08 9.08 17.48
C ALA A 149 -15.14 7.67 18.11
N GLY A 150 -13.99 7.00 18.26
CA GLY A 150 -13.93 5.61 18.70
C GLY A 150 -14.49 4.62 17.67
N SER A 151 -14.44 4.97 16.37
CA SER A 151 -14.89 4.13 15.25
C SER A 151 -13.70 3.52 14.50
N GLY A 152 -13.99 2.53 13.63
CA GLY A 152 -13.01 1.96 12.71
C GLY A 152 -12.79 2.82 11.47
N LEU A 153 -11.85 2.38 10.64
CA LEU A 153 -11.61 2.95 9.32
C LEU A 153 -12.61 2.39 8.31
N GLU A 154 -13.18 3.27 7.52
CA GLU A 154 -14.11 2.96 6.43
C GLU A 154 -13.76 3.76 5.17
N ASP A 155 -14.61 3.77 4.17
CA ASP A 155 -14.44 4.63 3.00
C ASP A 155 -14.55 6.12 3.39
N PRO A 156 -13.47 6.90 3.39
CA PRO A 156 -13.51 8.30 3.79
C PRO A 156 -14.48 9.13 2.95
N ARG A 157 -14.74 8.75 1.69
CA ARG A 157 -15.65 9.45 0.76
C ARG A 157 -17.11 9.34 1.17
N LYS A 158 -17.46 8.30 1.93
CA LYS A 158 -18.83 8.05 2.40
C LYS A 158 -19.13 8.74 3.74
N THR A 159 -18.13 9.38 4.34
CA THR A 159 -18.29 10.08 5.62
C THR A 159 -18.79 11.51 5.43
N PRO A 160 -19.59 12.06 6.36
CA PRO A 160 -20.01 13.46 6.30
C PRO A 160 -18.87 14.47 6.32
N GLN A 161 -17.70 14.06 6.80
CA GLN A 161 -16.52 14.91 6.98
C GLN A 161 -15.58 14.89 5.77
N TYR A 162 -15.90 14.19 4.69
CA TYR A 162 -15.02 14.01 3.54
C TYR A 162 -14.43 15.32 2.99
N LEU A 163 -15.24 16.38 2.90
CA LEU A 163 -14.75 17.70 2.45
C LEU A 163 -13.65 18.27 3.35
N LYS A 164 -13.74 18.04 4.66
CA LYS A 164 -12.69 18.46 5.61
C LYS A 164 -11.40 17.66 5.41
N PHE A 165 -11.49 16.37 5.09
CA PHE A 165 -10.34 15.55 4.74
C PHE A 165 -9.67 16.04 3.46
N CYS A 166 -10.45 16.46 2.46
CA CYS A 166 -9.93 17.08 1.25
C CYS A 166 -9.23 18.40 1.55
N GLN A 167 -9.79 19.25 2.42
CA GLN A 167 -9.15 20.51 2.85
C GLN A 167 -7.81 20.26 3.55
N PHE A 168 -7.72 19.22 4.39
CA PHE A 168 -6.44 18.83 4.97
C PHE A 168 -5.43 18.37 3.89
N ALA A 169 -5.88 17.58 2.92
CA ALA A 169 -5.03 17.15 1.81
C ALA A 169 -4.53 18.35 0.96
N ASP A 170 -5.36 19.38 0.78
CA ASP A 170 -4.96 20.62 0.10
C ASP A 170 -3.89 21.38 0.88
N GLN A 171 -3.95 21.39 2.23
CA GLN A 171 -2.89 21.95 3.07
C GLN A 171 -1.59 21.15 2.95
N VAL A 172 -1.69 19.81 2.92
CA VAL A 172 -0.53 18.93 2.73
C VAL A 172 0.16 19.21 1.39
N ALA A 173 -0.60 19.51 0.34
CA ALA A 173 -0.05 19.80 -0.99
C ALA A 173 0.81 21.07 -1.05
N VAL A 174 0.59 22.05 -0.15
CA VAL A 174 1.28 23.34 -0.15
C VAL A 174 2.29 23.51 1.00
N ASP A 175 2.30 22.60 1.99
CA ASP A 175 3.26 22.63 3.13
C ASP A 175 4.19 21.40 3.08
N PRO A 176 5.44 21.55 2.58
CA PRO A 176 6.39 20.44 2.48
C PRO A 176 6.70 19.75 3.82
N ALA A 177 6.68 20.50 4.93
CA ALA A 177 6.94 19.93 6.25
C ALA A 177 5.74 19.11 6.75
N LEU A 178 4.52 19.49 6.35
CA LEU A 178 3.32 18.72 6.63
C LEU A 178 3.28 17.47 5.74
N ALA A 179 3.60 17.60 4.45
CA ALA A 179 3.71 16.48 3.51
C ALA A 179 4.69 15.41 4.05
N LYS A 180 5.89 15.82 4.44
CA LYS A 180 6.87 14.92 5.06
C LYS A 180 6.34 14.24 6.32
N SER A 181 5.55 14.95 7.13
CA SER A 181 4.95 14.39 8.33
C SER A 181 3.88 13.34 8.01
N VAL A 182 3.14 13.47 6.90
CA VAL A 182 2.15 12.48 6.42
C VAL A 182 2.85 11.30 5.75
N GLU A 183 3.85 11.56 4.90
CA GLU A 183 4.62 10.51 4.21
C GLU A 183 5.28 9.52 5.18
N GLY A 184 5.82 10.02 6.28
CA GLY A 184 6.48 9.21 7.29
C GLY A 184 5.56 8.40 8.20
N ARG A 185 4.25 8.36 7.95
CA ARG A 185 3.31 7.56 8.73
C ARG A 185 3.30 6.11 8.25
N ASP A 186 3.28 5.19 9.21
CA ASP A 186 3.07 3.76 8.99
C ASP A 186 1.63 3.35 9.34
N ARG A 187 1.28 2.08 9.17
CA ARG A 187 -0.06 1.56 9.45
C ARG A 187 -0.52 1.82 10.88
N TYR A 188 0.38 1.77 11.84
CA TYR A 188 0.04 1.97 13.26
C TYR A 188 -0.43 3.38 13.53
N ASP A 189 0.13 4.36 12.81
CA ASP A 189 -0.33 5.75 12.87
C ASP A 189 -1.74 5.95 12.29
N PHE A 190 -2.19 5.07 11.39
CA PHE A 190 -3.57 5.08 10.89
C PHE A 190 -4.53 4.36 11.83
N GLN A 191 -4.09 3.29 12.47
CA GLN A 191 -4.89 2.59 13.48
C GLN A 191 -4.97 3.37 14.81
N LYS A 192 -3.88 4.02 15.20
CA LYS A 192 -3.78 4.83 16.42
C LYS A 192 -2.92 6.07 16.17
N PRO A 193 -3.51 7.15 15.67
CA PRO A 193 -2.77 8.35 15.31
C PRO A 193 -1.95 8.94 16.47
N ASN A 194 -0.69 9.28 16.19
CA ASN A 194 0.17 9.91 17.16
C ASN A 194 -0.23 11.39 17.38
N THR A 195 -0.85 11.68 18.51
CA THR A 195 -1.40 12.99 18.87
C THR A 195 -0.37 14.11 18.94
N ARG A 196 0.92 13.81 19.05
CA ARG A 196 2.00 14.79 19.11
C ARG A 196 2.51 15.21 17.74
N SER A 197 2.20 14.45 16.69
CA SER A 197 2.70 14.70 15.35
C SER A 197 2.12 15.99 14.72
N LYS A 198 2.90 16.62 13.82
CA LYS A 198 2.45 17.78 13.05
C LYS A 198 1.21 17.42 12.22
N ALA A 199 1.23 16.26 11.56
CA ALA A 199 0.11 15.78 10.77
C ALA A 199 -1.18 15.64 11.59
N TYR A 200 -1.12 15.03 12.77
CA TYR A 200 -2.28 14.90 13.66
C TYR A 200 -2.89 16.24 14.04
N LYS A 201 -2.05 17.18 14.52
CA LYS A 201 -2.51 18.51 14.96
C LYS A 201 -3.16 19.30 13.82
N ALA A 202 -2.57 19.23 12.61
CA ALA A 202 -3.11 19.89 11.45
C ALA A 202 -4.42 19.23 10.97
N ALA A 203 -4.49 17.89 10.93
CA ALA A 203 -5.72 17.18 10.60
C ALA A 203 -6.85 17.52 11.59
N LEU A 204 -6.55 17.46 12.89
CA LEU A 204 -7.54 17.79 13.93
C LEU A 204 -8.06 19.23 13.81
N ALA A 205 -7.22 20.18 13.40
CA ALA A 205 -7.63 21.58 13.20
C ALA A 205 -8.57 21.78 12.00
N CYS A 206 -8.61 20.84 11.05
CA CYS A 206 -9.54 20.83 9.91
C CYS A 206 -10.89 20.18 10.24
N LEU A 207 -10.96 19.33 11.27
CA LEU A 207 -12.15 18.56 11.65
C LEU A 207 -13.12 19.36 12.50
#